data_886a713ee7cb1e15b92e02cf056a1b35
#
_entry.id   886a713ee7cb1e15b92e02cf056a1b35
#
_cell.length_a   1.000
_cell.length_b   1.000
_cell.length_c   1.000
_cell.angle_alpha   90.00
_cell.angle_beta   90.00
_cell.angle_gamma   90.00
#
_symmetry.space_group_name_H-M   'P 1'
#
loop_
_entity.id
_entity.type
_entity.pdbx_description
1 polymer ?
#
loop_
_entity_poly.entity_id
_entity_poly.type
_entity_poly.pdbx_seq_one_letter_code
_entity_poly.pdbx_strand_id
1 'polypeptide(L)'
;MRDIASNIGVELTLAPVDYAATTKGTAVDLLGFNSAAVVVSTGAITSAGLYAVKVQESDTTTDGDFADVDAGDLVGTFPAGLAATSTYKQSYIGHKRYIRAVITKTSGTSIVAGAIVVKGDAADKPVA
;
A
#
# COMPACT_ATOMS: atom_id res chain seq x y z
N MET A 1 3.05 23.99 5.55
CA MET A 1 3.62 23.30 4.38
C MET A 1 2.73 23.52 3.18
N ARG A 2 3.19 24.30 2.20
CA ARG A 2 2.43 24.54 0.96
C ARG A 2 2.92 23.67 -0.19
N ASP A 3 4.16 23.22 -0.14
CA ASP A 3 4.77 22.36 -1.15
C ASP A 3 4.91 20.94 -0.59
N ILE A 4 3.89 20.13 -0.81
CA ILE A 4 3.91 18.74 -0.38
C ILE A 4 4.86 17.93 -1.26
N ALA A 5 4.88 18.21 -2.56
CA ALA A 5 5.63 17.38 -3.52
C ALA A 5 7.12 17.29 -3.19
N SER A 6 7.72 18.38 -2.72
CA SER A 6 9.14 18.39 -2.35
C SER A 6 9.43 17.78 -0.98
N ASN A 7 8.40 17.37 -0.25
CA ASN A 7 8.53 16.84 1.12
C ASN A 7 8.13 15.38 1.25
N ILE A 8 7.70 14.76 0.17
CA ILE A 8 7.30 13.34 0.17
C ILE A 8 7.95 12.58 -0.98
N GLY A 9 8.10 11.27 -0.80
CA GLY A 9 8.40 10.35 -1.88
C GLY A 9 7.16 9.52 -2.18
N VAL A 10 6.99 9.12 -3.43
CA VAL A 10 5.89 8.24 -3.84
C VAL A 10 6.43 7.12 -4.69
N GLU A 11 5.92 5.91 -4.45
CA GLU A 11 6.38 4.72 -5.14
C GLU A 11 5.24 3.72 -5.27
N LEU A 12 5.14 3.05 -6.42
CA LEU A 12 4.12 2.03 -6.63
C LEU A 12 4.45 0.77 -5.85
N THR A 13 3.45 0.21 -5.19
CA THR A 13 3.51 -1.15 -4.65
C THR A 13 2.57 -2.08 -5.42
N LEU A 14 1.38 -1.62 -5.82
CA LEU A 14 0.49 -2.33 -6.73
C LEU A 14 0.23 -1.45 -7.95
N ALA A 15 0.65 -1.91 -9.12
CA ALA A 15 0.41 -1.17 -10.36
C ALA A 15 -1.10 -1.02 -10.61
N PRO A 16 -1.55 0.10 -11.21
CA PRO A 16 -2.98 0.32 -11.49
C PRO A 16 -3.43 -0.52 -12.68
N VAL A 17 -3.85 -1.75 -12.41
CA VAL A 17 -4.31 -2.71 -13.40
C VAL A 17 -5.52 -3.48 -12.89
N ASP A 18 -6.06 -4.33 -13.71
CA ASP A 18 -7.19 -5.20 -13.38
C ASP A 18 -6.67 -6.46 -12.68
N TYR A 19 -7.04 -6.65 -11.42
CA TYR A 19 -6.60 -7.77 -10.62
C TYR A 19 -7.67 -8.86 -10.57
N ALA A 20 -7.35 -10.01 -11.12
CA ALA A 20 -8.25 -11.17 -11.17
C ALA A 20 -7.87 -12.25 -10.16
N ALA A 21 -6.80 -12.05 -9.39
CA ALA A 21 -6.31 -12.99 -8.39
C ALA A 21 -5.59 -12.26 -7.27
N THR A 22 -5.40 -12.94 -6.14
CA THR A 22 -4.58 -12.41 -5.05
C THR A 22 -3.18 -12.11 -5.57
N THR A 23 -2.74 -10.87 -5.37
CA THR A 23 -1.46 -10.38 -5.90
C THR A 23 -0.68 -9.67 -4.81
N LYS A 24 0.59 -10.01 -4.70
CA LYS A 24 1.53 -9.34 -3.80
C LYS A 24 2.16 -8.17 -4.54
N GLY A 25 2.15 -7.01 -3.88
CA GLY A 25 2.76 -5.81 -4.44
C GLY A 25 4.28 -5.85 -4.42
N THR A 26 4.89 -4.86 -5.06
CA THR A 26 6.33 -4.67 -5.05
C THR A 26 6.76 -4.10 -3.71
N ALA A 27 7.90 -4.57 -3.19
CA ALA A 27 8.47 -4.05 -1.96
C ALA A 27 8.93 -2.61 -2.17
N VAL A 28 8.60 -1.74 -1.22
CA VAL A 28 9.00 -0.33 -1.22
C VAL A 28 9.98 -0.11 -0.09
N ASP A 29 11.13 0.48 -0.42
CA ASP A 29 12.19 0.77 0.54
C ASP A 29 11.88 2.08 1.27
N LEU A 30 11.81 2.02 2.59
CA LEU A 30 11.53 3.18 3.44
C LEU A 30 12.79 3.89 3.96
N LEU A 31 13.97 3.44 3.53
CA LEU A 31 15.22 4.05 3.97
C LEU A 31 15.26 5.54 3.62
N GLY A 32 15.60 6.37 4.59
CA GLY A 32 15.63 7.82 4.39
C GLY A 32 14.34 8.54 4.75
N PHE A 33 13.30 7.79 5.15
CA PHE A 33 12.00 8.35 5.55
C PHE A 33 11.59 7.79 6.91
N ASN A 34 10.94 8.61 7.72
CA ASN A 34 10.49 8.21 9.05
C ASN A 34 8.99 7.94 9.13
N SER A 35 8.25 8.20 8.05
CA SER A 35 6.82 7.91 8.00
C SER A 35 6.43 7.39 6.63
N ALA A 36 5.37 6.60 6.59
CA ALA A 36 4.86 6.04 5.35
C ALA A 36 3.35 5.82 5.46
N ALA A 37 2.67 5.95 4.34
CA ALA A 37 1.26 5.62 4.23
C ALA A 37 1.03 4.85 2.93
N VAL A 38 0.16 3.86 2.99
CA VAL A 38 -0.28 3.13 1.81
C VAL A 38 -1.61 3.72 1.36
N VAL A 39 -1.65 4.20 0.13
CA VAL A 39 -2.85 4.78 -0.48
C VAL A 39 -3.32 3.84 -1.58
N VAL A 40 -4.57 3.41 -1.47
CA VAL A 40 -5.19 2.50 -2.42
C VAL A 40 -6.29 3.24 -3.17
N SER A 41 -6.30 3.11 -4.48
CA SER A 41 -7.39 3.61 -5.31
C SER A 41 -8.00 2.46 -6.09
N THR A 42 -9.32 2.49 -6.24
CA THR A 42 -10.06 1.46 -6.98
C THR A 42 -10.83 2.09 -8.13
N GLY A 43 -11.02 1.29 -9.17
CA GLY A 43 -11.89 1.60 -10.29
C GLY A 43 -13.08 0.65 -10.30
N ALA A 44 -13.42 0.14 -11.48
CA ALA A 44 -14.55 -0.75 -11.63
C ALA A 44 -14.29 -2.13 -11.03
N ILE A 45 -15.33 -2.72 -10.44
CA ILE A 45 -15.34 -4.12 -10.00
C ILE A 45 -16.22 -4.91 -10.97
N THR A 46 -15.66 -5.94 -11.57
CA THR A 46 -16.40 -6.80 -12.50
C THR A 46 -17.04 -7.94 -11.72
N SER A 47 -18.35 -8.12 -11.90
CA SER A 47 -19.12 -9.21 -11.29
C SER A 47 -19.08 -9.23 -9.77
N ALA A 48 -19.33 -8.10 -9.14
CA ALA A 48 -19.39 -7.91 -7.69
C ALA A 48 -18.57 -8.97 -6.92
N GLY A 49 -17.51 -8.60 -6.29
CA GLY A 49 -16.65 -9.53 -5.59
C GLY A 49 -16.12 -8.95 -4.29
N LEU A 50 -15.48 -9.80 -3.51
CA LEU A 50 -14.84 -9.39 -2.26
C LEU A 50 -13.34 -9.30 -2.46
N TYR A 51 -12.81 -8.09 -2.33
CA TYR A 51 -11.39 -7.79 -2.44
C TYR A 51 -10.96 -7.00 -1.22
N ALA A 52 -9.78 -7.29 -0.73
CA ALA A 52 -9.22 -6.58 0.42
C ALA A 52 -7.74 -6.29 0.19
N VAL A 53 -7.24 -5.24 0.84
CA VAL A 53 -5.81 -4.90 0.81
C VAL A 53 -5.28 -4.96 2.23
N LYS A 54 -4.07 -5.49 2.36
CA LYS A 54 -3.32 -5.50 3.62
C LYS A 54 -1.89 -5.06 3.36
N VAL A 55 -1.21 -4.64 4.42
CA VAL A 55 0.19 -4.23 4.37
C VAL A 55 1.05 -5.32 4.98
N GLN A 56 2.14 -5.66 4.32
CA GLN A 56 3.16 -6.58 4.83
C GLN A 56 4.48 -5.86 4.99
N GLU A 57 5.30 -6.32 5.90
CA GLU A 57 6.59 -5.73 6.24
C GLU A 57 7.72 -6.75 6.20
N SER A 58 8.94 -6.27 5.95
CA SER A 58 10.12 -7.13 5.97
C SER A 58 11.39 -6.27 6.13
N ASP A 59 12.45 -6.89 6.62
CA ASP A 59 13.79 -6.29 6.63
C ASP A 59 14.56 -6.55 5.34
N THR A 60 14.03 -7.39 4.46
CA THR A 60 14.66 -7.78 3.19
C THR A 60 13.65 -7.69 2.05
N THR A 61 14.11 -7.85 0.82
CA THR A 61 13.24 -7.90 -0.37
C THR A 61 12.79 -9.33 -0.71
N THR A 62 13.21 -10.33 0.07
CA THR A 62 12.84 -11.72 -0.16
C THR A 62 11.37 -11.95 0.19
N ASP A 63 10.61 -12.52 -0.73
CA ASP A 63 9.16 -12.71 -0.57
C ASP A 63 8.81 -13.48 0.70
N GLY A 64 9.55 -14.53 1.01
CA GLY A 64 9.28 -15.36 2.19
C GLY A 64 9.52 -14.69 3.53
N ASP A 65 10.20 -13.54 3.53
CA ASP A 65 10.48 -12.77 4.75
C ASP A 65 9.39 -11.76 5.08
N PHE A 66 8.43 -11.55 4.19
CA PHE A 66 7.33 -10.61 4.42
C PHE A 66 6.27 -11.25 5.33
N ALA A 67 5.81 -10.48 6.30
CA ALA A 67 4.76 -10.87 7.22
C ALA A 67 3.72 -9.75 7.32
N ASP A 68 2.51 -10.12 7.67
CA ASP A 68 1.44 -9.15 7.89
C ASP A 68 1.84 -8.21 9.04
N VAL A 69 1.60 -6.92 8.86
CA VAL A 69 1.91 -5.91 9.87
C VAL A 69 0.89 -6.05 11.01
N ASP A 70 1.38 -6.02 12.25
CA ASP A 70 0.51 -6.02 13.43
C ASP A 70 -0.33 -4.75 13.49
N ALA A 71 -1.56 -4.87 13.97
CA ALA A 71 -2.47 -3.72 14.07
C ALA A 71 -1.87 -2.55 14.87
N GLY A 72 -1.01 -2.84 15.85
CA GLY A 72 -0.32 -1.82 16.64
C GLY A 72 0.68 -0.97 15.85
N ASP A 73 1.12 -1.45 14.68
CA ASP A 73 2.05 -0.74 13.80
C ASP A 73 1.35 -0.06 12.62
N LEU A 74 0.03 -0.01 12.64
CA LEU A 74 -0.80 0.62 11.62
C LEU A 74 -1.71 1.67 12.25
N VAL A 75 -1.92 2.77 11.53
CA VAL A 75 -2.90 3.81 11.90
C VAL A 75 -3.94 3.89 10.80
N GLY A 76 -5.20 3.73 11.17
CA GLY A 76 -6.29 3.60 10.22
C GLY A 76 -6.52 2.14 9.85
N THR A 77 -7.61 1.88 9.15
CA THR A 77 -7.95 0.53 8.70
C THR A 77 -8.45 0.55 7.28
N PHE A 78 -8.07 -0.48 6.52
CA PHE A 78 -8.73 -0.77 5.25
C PHE A 78 -10.03 -1.53 5.54
N PRO A 79 -11.09 -1.32 4.74
CA PRO A 79 -12.32 -2.08 4.94
C PRO A 79 -12.12 -3.56 4.64
N ALA A 80 -13.00 -4.40 5.17
CA ALA A 80 -12.99 -5.83 4.90
C ALA A 80 -13.24 -6.12 3.41
N GLY A 81 -13.90 -5.21 2.69
CA GLY A 81 -14.10 -5.30 1.26
C GLY A 81 -13.96 -3.94 0.60
N LEU A 82 -13.24 -3.87 -0.51
CA LEU A 82 -13.06 -2.63 -1.28
C LEU A 82 -14.31 -2.33 -2.09
N ALA A 83 -14.68 -1.06 -2.15
CA ALA A 83 -15.75 -0.57 -3.02
C ALA A 83 -15.16 -0.10 -4.35
N ALA A 84 -15.99 -0.05 -5.38
CA ALA A 84 -15.58 0.49 -6.68
C ALA A 84 -15.38 2.01 -6.58
N THR A 85 -14.47 2.52 -7.40
CA THR A 85 -14.23 3.97 -7.58
C THR A 85 -14.06 4.70 -6.23
N SER A 86 -13.17 4.17 -5.41
CA SER A 86 -12.94 4.66 -4.05
C SER A 86 -11.45 4.81 -3.76
N THR A 87 -11.12 5.55 -2.71
CA THR A 87 -9.75 5.67 -2.24
C THR A 87 -9.68 5.35 -0.75
N TYR A 88 -8.57 4.75 -0.35
CA TYR A 88 -8.31 4.34 1.03
C TYR A 88 -6.88 4.65 1.41
N LYS A 89 -6.63 4.84 2.69
CA LYS A 89 -5.27 5.07 3.20
C LYS A 89 -5.08 4.42 4.56
N GLN A 90 -3.83 4.03 4.82
CA GLN A 90 -3.45 3.48 6.11
C GLN A 90 -1.97 3.82 6.34
N SER A 91 -1.63 4.34 7.51
CA SER A 91 -0.26 4.66 7.86
C SER A 91 0.45 3.45 8.44
N TYR A 92 1.72 3.30 8.10
CA TYR A 92 2.62 2.31 8.68
C TYR A 92 3.55 3.02 9.67
N ILE A 93 3.55 2.58 10.92
CA ILE A 93 4.38 3.14 11.97
C ILE A 93 5.34 2.10 12.57
N GLY A 94 5.55 0.98 11.89
CA GLY A 94 6.48 -0.05 12.30
C GLY A 94 7.94 0.31 12.00
N HIS A 95 8.83 -0.66 12.18
CA HIS A 95 10.28 -0.45 12.13
C HIS A 95 10.99 -1.15 10.98
N LYS A 96 10.27 -1.87 10.15
CA LYS A 96 10.88 -2.63 9.06
C LYS A 96 11.25 -1.71 7.91
N ARG A 97 12.29 -2.09 7.17
CA ARG A 97 12.79 -1.29 6.06
C ARG A 97 11.88 -1.31 4.84
N TYR A 98 11.24 -2.45 4.59
CA TYR A 98 10.42 -2.63 3.39
C TYR A 98 8.98 -2.89 3.75
N ILE A 99 8.06 -2.29 2.99
CA ILE A 99 6.63 -2.62 3.07
C ILE A 99 6.08 -2.87 1.67
N ARG A 100 4.99 -3.60 1.60
CA ARG A 100 4.25 -3.79 0.36
C ARG A 100 2.77 -3.95 0.68
N ALA A 101 1.92 -3.62 -0.31
CA ALA A 101 0.51 -3.93 -0.23
C ALA A 101 0.24 -5.28 -0.90
N VAL A 102 -0.73 -6.00 -0.38
CA VAL A 102 -1.20 -7.26 -0.97
C VAL A 102 -2.70 -7.13 -1.18
N ILE A 103 -3.14 -7.30 -2.42
CA ILE A 103 -4.57 -7.36 -2.71
C ILE A 103 -5.01 -8.82 -2.68
N THR A 104 -6.03 -9.12 -1.88
CA THR A 104 -6.55 -10.47 -1.71
C THR A 104 -7.92 -10.57 -2.36
N LYS A 105 -8.10 -11.53 -3.26
CA LYS A 105 -9.38 -11.83 -3.88
C LYS A 105 -10.03 -12.99 -3.15
N THR A 106 -11.24 -12.78 -2.64
CA THR A 106 -12.04 -13.84 -2.03
C THR A 106 -13.11 -14.35 -2.99
N SER A 107 -13.72 -13.45 -3.75
CA SER A 107 -14.76 -13.80 -4.73
C SER A 107 -14.82 -12.76 -5.84
N GLY A 108 -15.60 -13.04 -6.87
CA GLY A 108 -15.78 -12.14 -8.01
C GLY A 108 -14.83 -12.44 -9.15
N THR A 109 -14.87 -11.61 -10.19
CA THR A 109 -14.03 -11.78 -11.39
C THR A 109 -12.75 -10.96 -11.28
N SER A 110 -12.87 -9.64 -11.16
CA SER A 110 -11.69 -8.76 -11.09
C SER A 110 -12.05 -7.39 -10.54
N ILE A 111 -11.02 -6.68 -10.11
CA ILE A 111 -11.11 -5.29 -9.65
C ILE A 111 -9.98 -4.49 -10.28
N VAL A 112 -10.32 -3.30 -10.79
CA VAL A 112 -9.30 -2.33 -11.19
C VAL A 112 -8.84 -1.61 -9.94
N ALA A 113 -7.57 -1.72 -9.61
CA ALA A 113 -7.02 -1.12 -8.40
C ALA A 113 -5.54 -0.85 -8.55
N GLY A 114 -5.03 0.03 -7.71
CA GLY A 114 -3.61 0.29 -7.58
C GLY A 114 -3.32 0.80 -6.18
N ALA A 115 -2.07 0.70 -5.78
CA ALA A 115 -1.63 1.21 -4.49
C ALA A 115 -0.26 1.86 -4.61
N ILE A 116 -0.10 2.99 -3.94
CA ILE A 116 1.18 3.67 -3.82
C ILE A 116 1.55 3.78 -2.35
N VAL A 117 2.85 3.89 -2.10
CA VAL A 117 3.36 4.24 -0.79
C VAL A 117 3.80 5.69 -0.83
N VAL A 118 3.24 6.50 0.06
CA VAL A 118 3.66 7.89 0.27
C VAL A 118 4.62 7.89 1.44
N LYS A 119 5.86 8.34 1.21
CA LYS A 119 6.92 8.38 2.22
C LYS A 119 7.11 9.81 2.64
N GLY A 120 7.07 10.05 3.94
CA GLY A 120 7.20 11.39 4.50
C GLY A 120 8.28 11.47 5.57
N ASP A 121 8.40 12.65 6.13
CA ASP A 121 9.38 12.92 7.19
C ASP A 121 10.78 12.49 6.75
N ALA A 122 11.21 12.96 5.58
CA ALA A 122 12.47 12.60 4.97
C ALA A 122 13.65 13.13 5.78
N ALA A 123 14.74 12.35 5.82
CA ALA A 123 16.00 12.78 6.44
C ALA A 123 16.60 13.96 5.67
N ASP A 124 16.48 13.94 4.34
CA ASP A 124 16.98 15.01 3.46
C ASP A 124 15.84 15.59 2.63
N LYS A 125 15.72 16.90 2.63
CA LYS A 125 14.72 17.65 1.85
C LYS A 125 15.42 18.70 1.01
N PRO A 126 14.89 19.04 -0.20
CA PRO A 126 13.71 18.48 -0.83
C PRO A 126 13.90 17.04 -1.30
N VAL A 127 12.81 16.32 -1.40
CA VAL A 127 12.82 14.94 -1.91
C VAL A 127 12.78 14.99 -3.43
N ALA A 128 13.69 14.26 -4.06
CA ALA A 128 13.77 14.19 -5.51
C ALA A 128 12.62 13.38 -6.13
#